data_4f8bb22a37c2f6bdc93f8973813f334a
#
_entry.id   4f8bb22a37c2f6bdc93f8973813f334a
#
_cell.length_a   1.000
_cell.length_b   1.000
_cell.length_c   1.000
_cell.angle_alpha   90.00
_cell.angle_beta   90.00
_cell.angle_gamma   90.00
#
_symmetry.space_group_name_H-M   'P 1'
#
loop_
_entity.id
_entity.type
_entity.pdbx_description
1 polymer ?
#
loop_
_entity_poly.entity_id
_entity_poly.type
_entity_poly.pdbx_seq_one_letter_code
_entity_poly.pdbx_strand_id
1 'polypeptide(L)'
;MDKFDAMQVFVRVVEKGSFSAVANERGIGQPAVSKQISALEHELGTELIHRTSRSIAVTEAGRHFYESALRILDDLESATSQIGRGQTAPKGLIRVTAPPTFARLHMVSKLPAFFAAYPDMAVEMAASESPTTIIEDGFDLAIHSGDLPDSTLVARRFAQTMTILVATPQSLSRHGAPESPEDLHRFQAVVFVERGSVQPWSFGIGPDAKRVIPKGVFRTSDLEQMRMGVLEHLGIAQAPAWLFAAELREGTVVRLLTPFERTVPIIAVRPASRRMSTKVRIFIEHLEKTFALCSQFNPPSR
;
A
#
# COMPACT_ATOMS: atom_id res chain seq x y z
N MET A 1 7.50 -4.19 -37.44
CA MET A 1 8.22 -4.39 -36.18
C MET A 1 7.24 -4.98 -35.19
N ASP A 2 7.60 -5.99 -34.42
CA ASP A 2 6.76 -6.42 -33.30
C ASP A 2 6.85 -5.37 -32.18
N LYS A 3 5.73 -4.72 -31.88
CA LYS A 3 5.66 -3.65 -30.92
C LYS A 3 5.95 -4.14 -29.49
N PHE A 4 5.55 -5.38 -29.17
CA PHE A 4 5.83 -5.98 -27.88
C PHE A 4 7.32 -6.29 -27.70
N ASP A 5 7.98 -6.79 -28.76
CA ASP A 5 9.42 -7.02 -28.73
C ASP A 5 10.19 -5.70 -28.56
N ALA A 6 9.78 -4.63 -29.24
CA ALA A 6 10.38 -3.30 -29.06
C ALA A 6 10.18 -2.73 -27.67
N MET A 7 9.00 -2.92 -27.04
CA MET A 7 8.75 -2.55 -25.64
C MET A 7 9.65 -3.33 -24.69
N GLN A 8 9.79 -4.65 -24.88
CA GLN A 8 10.69 -5.46 -24.07
C GLN A 8 12.14 -4.99 -24.18
N VAL A 9 12.60 -4.71 -25.39
CA VAL A 9 13.96 -4.19 -25.61
C VAL A 9 14.14 -2.85 -24.92
N PHE A 10 13.17 -1.95 -25.03
CA PHE A 10 13.23 -0.65 -24.36
C PHE A 10 13.32 -0.80 -22.83
N VAL A 11 12.44 -1.61 -22.23
CA VAL A 11 12.46 -1.90 -20.79
C VAL A 11 13.84 -2.42 -20.35
N ARG A 12 14.39 -3.41 -21.08
CA ARG A 12 15.71 -3.97 -20.75
C ARG A 12 16.85 -2.96 -20.91
N VAL A 13 16.76 -2.06 -21.90
CA VAL A 13 17.77 -0.99 -22.09
C VAL A 13 17.74 -0.01 -20.92
N VAL A 14 16.56 0.36 -20.42
CA VAL A 14 16.40 1.22 -19.24
C VAL A 14 16.97 0.54 -17.99
N GLU A 15 16.63 -0.73 -17.76
CA GLU A 15 17.09 -1.51 -16.59
C GLU A 15 18.61 -1.73 -16.55
N LYS A 16 19.19 -2.04 -17.72
CA LYS A 16 20.64 -2.32 -17.84
C LYS A 16 21.49 -1.06 -18.01
N GLY A 17 20.88 0.07 -18.37
CA GLY A 17 21.60 1.30 -18.68
C GLY A 17 22.57 1.15 -19.87
N SER A 18 22.40 0.12 -20.74
CA SER A 18 23.34 -0.22 -21.79
C SER A 18 22.72 -0.97 -22.97
N PHE A 19 22.84 -0.42 -24.17
CA PHE A 19 22.43 -1.08 -25.40
C PHE A 19 23.25 -2.34 -25.68
N SER A 20 24.55 -2.30 -25.41
CA SER A 20 25.46 -3.44 -25.62
C SER A 20 25.15 -4.60 -24.69
N ALA A 21 24.79 -4.31 -23.42
CA ALA A 21 24.42 -5.34 -22.47
C ALA A 21 23.13 -6.08 -22.91
N VAL A 22 22.14 -5.35 -23.41
CA VAL A 22 20.89 -5.94 -23.93
C VAL A 22 21.14 -6.69 -25.23
N ALA A 23 22.00 -6.19 -26.11
CA ALA A 23 22.40 -6.87 -27.34
C ALA A 23 23.02 -8.24 -27.03
N ASN A 24 23.94 -8.29 -26.09
CA ASN A 24 24.58 -9.55 -25.65
C ASN A 24 23.56 -10.50 -25.00
N GLU A 25 22.67 -9.99 -24.14
CA GLU A 25 21.61 -10.79 -23.50
C GLU A 25 20.68 -11.46 -24.51
N ARG A 26 20.36 -10.74 -25.59
CA ARG A 26 19.44 -11.24 -26.65
C ARG A 26 20.15 -11.98 -27.80
N GLY A 27 21.46 -12.03 -27.78
CA GLY A 27 22.22 -12.66 -28.86
C GLY A 27 22.11 -11.94 -30.20
N ILE A 28 21.90 -10.60 -30.18
CA ILE A 28 21.76 -9.75 -31.38
C ILE A 28 22.81 -8.64 -31.39
N GLY A 29 23.03 -8.00 -32.52
CA GLY A 29 23.98 -6.88 -32.60
C GLY A 29 23.42 -5.61 -31.95
N GLN A 30 24.29 -4.79 -31.30
CA GLN A 30 23.93 -3.47 -30.76
C GLN A 30 23.17 -2.58 -31.76
N PRO A 31 23.55 -2.53 -33.08
CA PRO A 31 22.79 -1.77 -34.06
C PRO A 31 21.31 -2.21 -34.18
N ALA A 32 21.01 -3.50 -33.98
CA ALA A 32 19.64 -4.01 -34.05
C ALA A 32 18.82 -3.51 -32.86
N VAL A 33 19.38 -3.54 -31.63
CA VAL A 33 18.75 -2.95 -30.44
C VAL A 33 18.48 -1.46 -30.63
N SER A 34 19.49 -0.72 -31.13
CA SER A 34 19.38 0.70 -31.44
C SER A 34 18.29 1.01 -32.45
N LYS A 35 18.19 0.20 -33.52
CA LYS A 35 17.16 0.34 -34.56
C LYS A 35 15.75 0.07 -34.02
N GLN A 36 15.59 -0.91 -33.12
CA GLN A 36 14.30 -1.21 -32.50
C GLN A 36 13.81 -0.05 -31.63
N ILE A 37 14.71 0.55 -30.82
CA ILE A 37 14.37 1.72 -29.99
C ILE A 37 14.01 2.92 -30.86
N SER A 38 14.83 3.25 -31.90
CA SER A 38 14.54 4.37 -32.77
C SER A 38 13.22 4.19 -33.55
N ALA A 39 12.88 2.96 -33.94
CA ALA A 39 11.62 2.68 -34.60
C ALA A 39 10.43 2.83 -33.62
N LEU A 40 10.61 2.49 -32.34
CA LEU A 40 9.61 2.71 -31.28
C LEU A 40 9.40 4.21 -31.04
N GLU A 41 10.49 4.98 -30.89
CA GLU A 41 10.45 6.44 -30.74
C GLU A 41 9.78 7.14 -31.93
N HIS A 42 10.09 6.70 -33.15
CA HIS A 42 9.44 7.22 -34.34
C HIS A 42 7.94 6.97 -34.36
N GLU A 43 7.51 5.77 -33.97
CA GLU A 43 6.09 5.41 -33.90
C GLU A 43 5.33 6.20 -32.85
N LEU A 44 5.98 6.47 -31.69
CA LEU A 44 5.42 7.26 -30.61
C LEU A 44 5.51 8.78 -30.84
N GLY A 45 6.31 9.21 -31.84
CA GLY A 45 6.53 10.62 -32.14
C GLY A 45 7.33 11.38 -31.08
N THR A 46 8.07 10.69 -30.23
CA THR A 46 8.85 11.30 -29.13
C THR A 46 10.09 10.47 -28.81
N GLU A 47 11.15 11.15 -28.35
CA GLU A 47 12.34 10.49 -27.86
C GLU A 47 12.10 9.93 -26.44
N LEU A 48 12.45 8.67 -26.25
CA LEU A 48 12.38 7.99 -24.94
C LEU A 48 13.73 7.97 -24.23
N ILE A 49 14.83 8.04 -25.01
CA ILE A 49 16.21 7.93 -24.51
C ILE A 49 17.07 9.02 -25.16
N HIS A 50 17.67 9.87 -24.32
CA HIS A 50 18.77 10.72 -24.73
C HIS A 50 20.07 9.92 -24.79
N ARG A 51 20.68 9.87 -25.98
CA ARG A 51 21.96 9.21 -26.20
C ARG A 51 23.09 10.23 -26.02
N THR A 52 23.91 10.01 -25.03
CA THR A 52 25.19 10.73 -24.92
C THR A 52 26.33 9.75 -25.22
N SER A 53 27.49 10.26 -25.56
CA SER A 53 28.68 9.43 -25.87
C SER A 53 29.18 8.58 -24.68
N ARG A 54 28.66 8.82 -23.46
CA ARG A 54 29.13 8.18 -22.22
C ARG A 54 28.02 7.55 -21.37
N SER A 55 26.73 7.86 -21.62
CA SER A 55 25.62 7.36 -20.80
C SER A 55 24.31 7.36 -21.55
N ILE A 56 23.37 6.57 -21.05
CA ILE A 56 21.97 6.56 -21.45
C ILE A 56 21.21 7.37 -20.38
N ALA A 57 20.48 8.39 -20.81
CA ALA A 57 19.55 9.12 -19.96
C ALA A 57 18.13 8.91 -20.48
N VAL A 58 17.24 8.46 -19.61
CA VAL A 58 15.82 8.28 -19.96
C VAL A 58 15.12 9.63 -19.89
N THR A 59 14.38 10.01 -20.95
CA THR A 59 13.59 11.24 -20.98
C THR A 59 12.40 11.16 -20.00
N GLU A 60 11.71 12.26 -19.77
CA GLU A 60 10.45 12.26 -19.00
C GLU A 60 9.39 11.39 -19.70
N ALA A 61 9.23 11.55 -21.01
CA ALA A 61 8.36 10.68 -21.82
C ALA A 61 8.79 9.21 -21.73
N GLY A 62 10.11 8.95 -21.74
CA GLY A 62 10.69 7.62 -21.56
C GLY A 62 10.35 6.99 -20.21
N ARG A 63 10.38 7.76 -19.12
CA ARG A 63 9.97 7.26 -17.81
C ARG A 63 8.49 6.87 -17.77
N HIS A 64 7.62 7.73 -18.25
CA HIS A 64 6.18 7.43 -18.35
C HIS A 64 5.90 6.22 -19.23
N PHE A 65 6.60 6.12 -20.35
CA PHE A 65 6.45 4.98 -21.27
C PHE A 65 7.01 3.70 -20.64
N TYR A 66 8.13 3.76 -19.93
CA TYR A 66 8.72 2.62 -19.20
C TYR A 66 7.74 1.99 -18.23
N GLU A 67 7.11 2.81 -17.39
CA GLU A 67 6.10 2.35 -16.43
C GLU A 67 4.88 1.73 -17.13
N SER A 68 4.46 2.30 -18.26
CA SER A 68 3.34 1.79 -19.04
C SER A 68 3.71 0.50 -19.78
N ALA A 69 4.90 0.41 -20.33
CA ALA A 69 5.41 -0.77 -21.01
C ALA A 69 5.55 -1.97 -20.06
N LEU A 70 6.07 -1.75 -18.84
CA LEU A 70 6.12 -2.78 -17.81
C LEU A 70 4.73 -3.38 -17.52
N ARG A 71 3.70 -2.53 -17.40
CA ARG A 71 2.33 -2.98 -17.16
C ARG A 71 1.77 -3.79 -18.33
N ILE A 72 1.96 -3.32 -19.55
CA ILE A 72 1.46 -4.01 -20.75
C ILE A 72 2.13 -5.39 -20.90
N LEU A 73 3.43 -5.46 -20.69
CA LEU A 73 4.19 -6.72 -20.78
C LEU A 73 3.77 -7.71 -19.70
N ASP A 74 3.51 -7.24 -18.49
CA ASP A 74 3.01 -8.05 -17.39
C ASP A 74 1.57 -8.56 -17.63
N ASP A 75 0.69 -7.71 -18.16
CA ASP A 75 -0.67 -8.10 -18.55
C ASP A 75 -0.66 -9.15 -19.67
N LEU A 76 0.25 -9.03 -20.64
CA LEU A 76 0.43 -10.01 -21.71
C LEU A 76 0.95 -11.34 -21.16
N GLU A 77 1.96 -11.31 -20.28
CA GLU A 77 2.49 -12.52 -19.62
C GLU A 77 1.42 -13.20 -18.77
N SER A 78 0.65 -12.42 -18.02
CA SER A 78 -0.49 -12.93 -17.24
C SER A 78 -1.55 -13.60 -18.11
N ALA A 79 -1.88 -13.01 -19.27
CA ALA A 79 -2.84 -13.58 -20.21
C ALA A 79 -2.33 -14.88 -20.83
N THR A 80 -1.06 -14.93 -21.21
CA THR A 80 -0.46 -16.11 -21.84
C THR A 80 -0.20 -17.25 -20.86
N SER A 81 0.17 -16.96 -19.62
CA SER A 81 0.40 -17.96 -18.55
C SER A 81 -0.87 -18.71 -18.16
N GLN A 82 -2.05 -18.12 -18.33
CA GLN A 82 -3.34 -18.77 -18.07
C GLN A 82 -3.75 -19.80 -19.14
N ILE A 83 -3.18 -19.71 -20.34
CA ILE A 83 -3.54 -20.56 -21.47
C ILE A 83 -2.56 -21.74 -21.62
N GLY A 84 -1.34 -21.60 -21.12
CA GLY A 84 -0.31 -22.63 -21.18
C GLY A 84 -0.54 -23.75 -20.14
N ARG A 85 -0.43 -25.00 -20.55
CA ARG A 85 -0.55 -26.22 -19.69
C ARG A 85 0.61 -26.39 -18.68
N GLY A 86 1.43 -25.39 -18.44
CA GLY A 86 2.50 -25.40 -17.43
C GLY A 86 2.28 -24.26 -16.44
N GLN A 87 2.10 -24.57 -15.17
CA GLN A 87 2.20 -23.58 -14.09
C GLN A 87 3.66 -23.10 -14.06
N THR A 88 3.97 -22.07 -14.85
CA THR A 88 5.24 -21.35 -14.64
C THR A 88 5.18 -20.69 -13.27
N ALA A 89 6.25 -20.86 -12.48
CA ALA A 89 6.37 -20.20 -11.19
C ALA A 89 6.10 -18.70 -11.37
N PRO A 90 5.32 -18.07 -10.47
CA PRO A 90 5.05 -16.64 -10.57
C PRO A 90 6.36 -15.87 -10.49
N LYS A 91 6.52 -14.89 -11.37
CA LYS A 91 7.72 -14.03 -11.46
C LYS A 91 7.32 -12.60 -11.77
N GLY A 92 8.23 -11.67 -11.54
CA GLY A 92 8.08 -10.26 -11.89
C GLY A 92 7.84 -9.37 -10.69
N LEU A 93 7.56 -8.09 -10.95
CA LEU A 93 7.38 -7.06 -9.95
C LEU A 93 5.89 -6.88 -9.64
N ILE A 94 5.53 -6.87 -8.36
CA ILE A 94 4.24 -6.37 -7.87
C ILE A 94 4.44 -5.01 -7.19
N ARG A 95 3.65 -4.02 -7.59
CA ARG A 95 3.67 -2.67 -7.04
C ARG A 95 2.51 -2.50 -6.06
N VAL A 96 2.83 -2.28 -4.79
CA VAL A 96 1.85 -2.20 -3.69
C VAL A 96 1.96 -0.84 -3.02
N THR A 97 0.83 -0.21 -2.77
CA THR A 97 0.77 0.96 -1.88
C THR A 97 0.09 0.60 -0.57
N ALA A 98 0.57 1.17 0.53
CA ALA A 98 0.02 0.91 1.86
C ALA A 98 0.28 2.09 2.80
N PRO A 99 -0.54 2.25 3.87
CA PRO A 99 -0.24 3.19 4.94
C PRO A 99 1.17 2.95 5.50
N PRO A 100 2.03 3.99 5.59
CA PRO A 100 3.46 3.80 5.87
C PRO A 100 3.72 3.10 7.19
N THR A 101 3.01 3.47 8.25
CA THR A 101 3.17 2.84 9.57
C THR A 101 2.71 1.38 9.57
N PHE A 102 1.59 1.06 8.88
CA PHE A 102 1.13 -0.32 8.75
C PHE A 102 2.11 -1.18 7.95
N ALA A 103 2.58 -0.66 6.82
CA ALA A 103 3.57 -1.34 6.00
C ALA A 103 4.84 -1.68 6.81
N ARG A 104 5.39 -0.70 7.51
CA ARG A 104 6.61 -0.84 8.33
C ARG A 104 6.45 -1.86 9.45
N LEU A 105 5.36 -1.77 10.21
CA LEU A 105 5.16 -2.60 11.41
C LEU A 105 4.70 -4.03 11.07
N HIS A 106 3.91 -4.19 10.00
CA HIS A 106 3.16 -5.43 9.81
C HIS A 106 3.37 -6.12 8.47
N MET A 107 3.69 -5.38 7.39
CA MET A 107 3.84 -6.01 6.08
C MET A 107 5.29 -6.42 5.79
N VAL A 108 6.27 -5.55 6.04
CA VAL A 108 7.68 -5.83 5.72
C VAL A 108 8.16 -7.11 6.38
N SER A 109 7.76 -7.37 7.63
CA SER A 109 8.11 -8.61 8.35
C SER A 109 7.54 -9.90 7.75
N LYS A 110 6.58 -9.81 6.81
CA LYS A 110 5.97 -10.95 6.11
C LYS A 110 6.64 -11.24 4.76
N LEU A 111 7.39 -10.28 4.20
CA LEU A 111 8.03 -10.41 2.89
C LEU A 111 9.10 -11.52 2.81
N PRO A 112 9.91 -11.80 3.85
CA PRO A 112 10.87 -12.91 3.76
C PRO A 112 10.22 -14.25 3.44
N ALA A 113 9.08 -14.57 4.06
CA ALA A 113 8.34 -15.79 3.77
C ALA A 113 7.72 -15.79 2.36
N PHE A 114 7.33 -14.64 1.87
CA PHE A 114 6.84 -14.48 0.50
C PHE A 114 7.96 -14.77 -0.52
N PHE A 115 9.12 -14.15 -0.36
CA PHE A 115 10.26 -14.36 -1.28
C PHE A 115 10.83 -15.78 -1.21
N ALA A 116 10.77 -16.44 -0.03
CA ALA A 116 11.15 -17.84 0.08
C ALA A 116 10.20 -18.77 -0.72
N ALA A 117 8.89 -18.44 -0.76
CA ALA A 117 7.91 -19.20 -1.53
C ALA A 117 7.91 -18.84 -3.03
N TYR A 118 8.31 -17.63 -3.40
CA TYR A 118 8.29 -17.09 -4.75
C TYR A 118 9.59 -16.33 -5.05
N PRO A 119 10.71 -17.04 -5.30
CA PRO A 119 12.05 -16.43 -5.41
C PRO A 119 12.21 -15.50 -6.63
N ASP A 120 11.41 -15.68 -7.68
CA ASP A 120 11.44 -14.85 -8.89
C ASP A 120 10.50 -13.64 -8.82
N MET A 121 9.85 -13.41 -7.66
CA MET A 121 9.00 -12.26 -7.43
C MET A 121 9.77 -11.12 -6.76
N ALA A 122 9.45 -9.90 -7.17
CA ALA A 122 9.89 -8.68 -6.50
C ALA A 122 8.66 -7.88 -6.01
N VAL A 123 8.83 -7.10 -4.94
CA VAL A 123 7.79 -6.22 -4.38
C VAL A 123 8.34 -4.82 -4.31
N GLU A 124 7.67 -3.88 -4.97
CA GLU A 124 7.86 -2.44 -4.78
C GLU A 124 6.74 -1.94 -3.87
N MET A 125 7.12 -1.28 -2.77
CA MET A 125 6.14 -0.78 -1.81
C MET A 125 6.25 0.74 -1.69
N ALA A 126 5.15 1.45 -1.93
CA ALA A 126 5.06 2.88 -1.77
C ALA A 126 4.14 3.26 -0.61
N ALA A 127 4.43 4.38 0.01
CA ALA A 127 3.64 4.93 1.11
C ALA A 127 2.45 5.73 0.58
N SER A 128 1.22 5.33 0.96
CA SER A 128 0.01 6.11 0.69
C SER A 128 -1.08 5.76 1.71
N GLU A 129 -1.73 6.77 2.25
CA GLU A 129 -2.92 6.60 3.10
C GLU A 129 -4.21 6.44 2.27
N SER A 130 -4.19 6.85 1.00
CA SER A 130 -5.37 6.84 0.14
C SER A 130 -5.35 5.69 -0.87
N PRO A 131 -6.39 4.85 -0.93
CA PRO A 131 -6.48 3.79 -1.92
C PRO A 131 -6.75 4.30 -3.34
N THR A 132 -7.16 5.57 -3.53
CA THR A 132 -7.50 6.11 -4.86
C THR A 132 -6.27 6.38 -5.73
N THR A 133 -5.10 6.61 -5.14
CA THR A 133 -3.83 6.81 -5.87
C THR A 133 -3.42 5.57 -6.69
N ILE A 134 -3.98 4.40 -6.39
CA ILE A 134 -3.68 3.15 -7.11
C ILE A 134 -3.95 3.26 -8.62
N ILE A 135 -4.97 4.02 -9.02
CA ILE A 135 -5.35 4.15 -10.44
C ILE A 135 -4.40 5.12 -11.14
N GLU A 136 -4.11 6.25 -10.52
CA GLU A 136 -3.30 7.35 -11.09
C GLU A 136 -1.83 6.95 -11.20
N ASP A 137 -1.28 6.33 -10.16
CA ASP A 137 0.14 6.01 -10.06
C ASP A 137 0.49 4.60 -10.58
N GLY A 138 -0.49 3.86 -11.08
CA GLY A 138 -0.26 2.58 -11.73
C GLY A 138 0.15 1.43 -10.83
N PHE A 139 -0.19 1.47 -9.54
CA PHE A 139 0.00 0.35 -8.62
C PHE A 139 -0.91 -0.84 -8.96
N ASP A 140 -0.47 -2.04 -8.60
CA ASP A 140 -1.24 -3.27 -8.78
C ASP A 140 -2.23 -3.49 -7.64
N LEU A 141 -1.85 -3.06 -6.43
CA LEU A 141 -2.58 -3.29 -5.19
C LEU A 141 -2.41 -2.13 -4.22
N ALA A 142 -3.48 -1.74 -3.54
CA ALA A 142 -3.43 -0.86 -2.38
C ALA A 142 -3.94 -1.58 -1.14
N ILE A 143 -3.29 -1.32 -0.01
CA ILE A 143 -3.78 -1.76 1.29
C ILE A 143 -4.46 -0.58 1.97
N HIS A 144 -5.65 -0.82 2.50
CA HIS A 144 -6.44 0.19 3.20
C HIS A 144 -7.09 -0.39 4.45
N SER A 145 -7.31 0.46 5.45
CA SER A 145 -8.01 0.11 6.68
C SER A 145 -9.31 0.93 6.79
N GLY A 146 -10.42 0.24 6.97
CA GLY A 146 -11.75 0.85 7.03
C GLY A 146 -12.59 0.62 5.79
N ASP A 147 -13.73 1.28 5.75
CA ASP A 147 -14.68 1.18 4.65
C ASP A 147 -14.18 1.97 3.44
N LEU A 148 -14.39 1.43 2.25
CA LEU A 148 -14.16 2.17 1.01
C LEU A 148 -15.37 3.05 0.71
N PRO A 149 -15.15 4.31 0.31
CA PRO A 149 -16.22 5.07 -0.34
C PRO A 149 -16.63 4.38 -1.65
N ASP A 150 -17.85 4.63 -2.12
CA ASP A 150 -18.31 4.12 -3.42
C ASP A 150 -17.30 4.46 -4.49
N SER A 151 -16.71 3.42 -5.09
CA SER A 151 -15.60 3.56 -6.02
C SER A 151 -15.59 2.45 -7.07
N THR A 152 -14.89 2.68 -8.16
CA THR A 152 -14.60 1.69 -9.22
C THR A 152 -13.53 0.67 -8.81
N LEU A 153 -13.34 0.47 -7.50
CA LEU A 153 -12.34 -0.42 -6.93
C LEU A 153 -12.97 -1.72 -6.44
N VAL A 154 -12.22 -2.81 -6.51
CA VAL A 154 -12.59 -4.09 -5.94
C VAL A 154 -11.77 -4.32 -4.69
N ALA A 155 -12.46 -4.55 -3.58
CA ALA A 155 -11.85 -4.84 -2.29
C ALA A 155 -11.91 -6.32 -1.95
N ARG A 156 -10.83 -6.83 -1.37
CA ARG A 156 -10.78 -8.15 -0.74
C ARG A 156 -10.27 -7.98 0.69
N ARG A 157 -11.09 -8.32 1.68
CA ARG A 157 -10.68 -8.30 3.09
C ARG A 157 -9.73 -9.46 3.37
N PHE A 158 -8.57 -9.16 3.94
CA PHE A 158 -7.58 -10.17 4.36
C PHE A 158 -7.32 -10.19 5.86
N ALA A 159 -7.72 -9.12 6.58
CA ALA A 159 -7.60 -9.02 8.03
C ALA A 159 -8.65 -8.05 8.58
N GLN A 160 -8.67 -7.88 9.88
CA GLN A 160 -9.47 -6.86 10.57
C GLN A 160 -8.75 -6.42 11.84
N THR A 161 -9.08 -5.23 12.33
CA THR A 161 -8.53 -4.68 13.57
C THR A 161 -9.62 -3.97 14.36
N MET A 162 -9.37 -3.77 15.67
CA MET A 162 -10.22 -2.90 16.48
C MET A 162 -9.80 -1.45 16.31
N THR A 163 -10.76 -0.54 16.20
CA THR A 163 -10.53 0.88 16.44
C THR A 163 -10.80 1.15 17.89
N ILE A 164 -9.80 1.64 18.60
CA ILE A 164 -9.78 1.85 20.05
C ILE A 164 -9.52 3.31 20.37
N LEU A 165 -10.03 3.78 21.50
CA LEU A 165 -9.65 5.06 22.09
C LEU A 165 -8.57 4.80 23.14
N VAL A 166 -7.50 5.58 23.13
CA VAL A 166 -6.33 5.38 23.99
C VAL A 166 -5.86 6.66 24.64
N ALA A 167 -5.27 6.49 25.81
CA ALA A 167 -4.54 7.53 26.54
C ALA A 167 -3.42 6.92 27.38
N THR A 168 -2.47 7.73 27.82
CA THR A 168 -1.52 7.33 28.86
C THR A 168 -2.15 7.47 30.26
N PRO A 169 -1.80 6.59 31.24
CA PRO A 169 -2.25 6.73 32.62
C PRO A 169 -1.93 8.11 33.23
N GLN A 170 -0.80 8.69 32.83
CA GLN A 170 -0.40 10.03 33.28
C GLN A 170 -1.34 11.12 32.80
N SER A 171 -1.81 11.06 31.54
CA SER A 171 -2.79 11.99 31.01
C SER A 171 -4.12 11.88 31.76
N LEU A 172 -4.57 10.66 32.08
CA LEU A 172 -5.79 10.41 32.80
C LEU A 172 -5.73 10.85 34.27
N SER A 173 -4.58 10.76 34.94
CA SER A 173 -4.42 11.24 36.31
C SER A 173 -4.63 12.74 36.44
N ARG A 174 -4.41 13.51 35.36
CA ARG A 174 -4.59 14.96 35.33
C ARG A 174 -5.99 15.41 34.92
N HIS A 175 -6.65 14.66 34.07
CA HIS A 175 -7.89 15.10 33.40
C HIS A 175 -9.09 14.18 33.68
N GLY A 176 -8.89 13.07 34.39
CA GLY A 176 -9.89 12.01 34.52
C GLY A 176 -10.01 11.12 33.28
N ALA A 177 -10.95 10.19 33.30
CA ALA A 177 -11.27 9.32 32.19
C ALA A 177 -12.67 9.63 31.64
N PRO A 178 -12.92 9.58 30.32
CA PRO A 178 -14.26 9.69 29.76
C PRO A 178 -15.06 8.43 30.10
N GLU A 179 -16.33 8.59 30.47
CA GLU A 179 -17.27 7.50 30.73
C GLU A 179 -18.14 7.21 29.50
N SER A 180 -18.30 8.19 28.60
CA SER A 180 -19.08 8.09 27.38
C SER A 180 -18.45 8.85 26.22
N PRO A 181 -18.84 8.56 24.95
CA PRO A 181 -18.40 9.35 23.81
C PRO A 181 -18.75 10.85 23.90
N GLU A 182 -19.82 11.19 24.62
CA GLU A 182 -20.27 12.56 24.85
C GLU A 182 -19.29 13.35 25.70
N ASP A 183 -18.55 12.72 26.58
CA ASP A 183 -17.58 13.40 27.46
C ASP A 183 -16.34 13.88 26.72
N LEU A 184 -16.10 13.35 25.51
CA LEU A 184 -14.86 13.57 24.77
C LEU A 184 -14.62 15.04 24.38
N HIS A 185 -15.66 15.88 24.41
CA HIS A 185 -15.51 17.32 24.17
C HIS A 185 -14.66 18.04 25.25
N ARG A 186 -14.47 17.42 26.43
CA ARG A 186 -13.67 17.97 27.55
C ARG A 186 -12.19 17.59 27.45
N PHE A 187 -11.84 16.67 26.57
CA PHE A 187 -10.49 16.12 26.48
C PHE A 187 -9.71 16.70 25.30
N GLN A 188 -8.44 16.97 25.53
CA GLN A 188 -7.52 17.26 24.44
C GLN A 188 -7.28 16.00 23.61
N ALA A 189 -7.32 16.15 22.31
CA ALA A 189 -7.10 15.07 21.35
C ALA A 189 -5.81 15.25 20.57
N VAL A 190 -5.16 14.14 20.23
CA VAL A 190 -4.25 14.07 19.09
C VAL A 190 -5.11 13.77 17.87
N VAL A 191 -5.22 14.75 16.97
CA VAL A 191 -6.20 14.76 15.89
C VAL A 191 -5.58 14.24 14.61
N PHE A 192 -6.17 13.18 14.03
CA PHE A 192 -5.80 12.71 12.72
C PHE A 192 -6.48 13.55 11.62
N VAL A 193 -5.68 13.96 10.64
CA VAL A 193 -6.12 14.77 9.51
C VAL A 193 -5.83 14.02 8.21
N GLU A 194 -6.82 13.84 7.37
CA GLU A 194 -6.66 13.25 6.05
C GLU A 194 -7.11 14.24 4.99
N ARG A 195 -6.26 14.54 4.01
CA ARG A 195 -6.53 15.51 2.94
C ARG A 195 -7.06 16.85 3.45
N GLY A 196 -6.48 17.36 4.54
CA GLY A 196 -6.87 18.62 5.16
C GLY A 196 -8.13 18.57 6.03
N SER A 197 -8.80 17.42 6.13
CA SER A 197 -10.02 17.23 6.91
C SER A 197 -9.77 16.44 8.18
N VAL A 198 -10.31 16.91 9.30
CA VAL A 198 -10.28 16.18 10.57
C VAL A 198 -11.09 14.91 10.43
N GLN A 199 -10.48 13.78 10.77
CA GLN A 199 -11.18 12.50 10.78
C GLN A 199 -12.04 12.38 12.05
N PRO A 200 -13.38 12.23 11.90
CA PRO A 200 -14.25 12.05 13.04
C PRO A 200 -14.02 10.70 13.70
N TRP A 201 -14.06 10.68 15.01
CA TRP A 201 -14.07 9.44 15.77
C TRP A 201 -15.42 8.74 15.68
N SER A 202 -15.40 7.43 15.55
CA SER A 202 -16.62 6.63 15.41
C SER A 202 -16.67 5.57 16.53
N PHE A 203 -17.81 5.48 17.20
CA PHE A 203 -18.05 4.61 18.34
C PHE A 203 -19.30 3.76 18.13
N GLY A 204 -19.24 2.47 18.45
CA GLY A 204 -20.36 1.56 18.27
C GLY A 204 -20.60 1.16 16.82
N ILE A 205 -21.67 0.39 16.61
CA ILE A 205 -22.07 -0.16 15.31
C ILE A 205 -23.58 0.00 15.12
N GLY A 206 -24.03 0.19 13.88
CA GLY A 206 -25.45 0.27 13.54
C GLY A 206 -26.10 1.62 13.87
N PRO A 207 -27.41 1.62 14.17
CA PRO A 207 -28.17 2.87 14.38
C PRO A 207 -27.70 3.72 15.55
N ASP A 208 -27.11 3.08 16.56
CA ASP A 208 -26.62 3.75 17.78
C ASP A 208 -25.16 4.21 17.65
N ALA A 209 -24.57 4.09 16.47
CA ALA A 209 -23.21 4.54 16.22
C ALA A 209 -23.08 6.06 16.42
N LYS A 210 -22.14 6.46 17.25
CA LYS A 210 -21.89 7.88 17.57
C LYS A 210 -20.65 8.36 16.82
N ARG A 211 -20.71 9.61 16.34
CA ARG A 211 -19.59 10.30 15.72
C ARG A 211 -19.21 11.52 16.54
N VAL A 212 -17.93 11.67 16.84
CA VAL A 212 -17.38 12.79 17.59
C VAL A 212 -16.27 13.44 16.77
N ILE A 213 -16.32 14.76 16.60
CA ILE A 213 -15.24 15.50 15.96
C ILE A 213 -14.22 15.87 17.04
N PRO A 214 -13.01 15.26 17.01
CA PRO A 214 -12.01 15.52 18.04
C PRO A 214 -11.47 16.94 17.95
N LYS A 215 -11.14 17.53 19.11
CA LYS A 215 -10.52 18.86 19.20
C LYS A 215 -9.21 18.75 19.96
N GLY A 216 -8.15 19.33 19.41
CA GLY A 216 -6.84 19.34 20.03
C GLY A 216 -5.87 20.27 19.33
N VAL A 217 -4.79 20.57 20.04
CA VAL A 217 -3.74 21.49 19.56
C VAL A 217 -2.74 20.79 18.65
N PHE A 218 -2.62 19.46 18.73
CA PHE A 218 -1.75 18.69 17.86
C PHE A 218 -2.55 17.94 16.80
N ARG A 219 -2.25 18.22 15.54
CA ARG A 219 -2.88 17.62 14.37
C ARG A 219 -1.84 17.03 13.47
N THR A 220 -2.07 15.82 12.97
CA THR A 220 -1.13 15.10 12.11
C THR A 220 -1.86 14.22 11.10
N SER A 221 -1.23 13.96 9.95
CA SER A 221 -1.64 12.97 8.96
C SER A 221 -0.81 11.69 9.01
N ASP A 222 0.04 11.54 10.03
CA ASP A 222 0.93 10.39 10.21
C ASP A 222 0.60 9.65 11.51
N LEU A 223 0.38 8.33 11.42
CA LEU A 223 0.00 7.51 12.56
C LEU A 223 1.12 7.37 13.60
N GLU A 224 2.39 7.41 13.19
CA GLU A 224 3.50 7.35 14.14
C GLU A 224 3.64 8.66 14.92
N GLN A 225 3.44 9.80 14.27
CA GLN A 225 3.35 11.09 14.97
C GLN A 225 2.16 11.13 15.92
N MET A 226 1.01 10.56 15.53
CA MET A 226 -0.14 10.40 16.43
C MET A 226 0.24 9.57 17.66
N ARG A 227 0.88 8.41 17.42
CA ARG A 227 1.34 7.54 18.51
C ARG A 227 2.28 8.27 19.47
N MET A 228 3.28 8.97 18.94
CA MET A 228 4.19 9.78 19.76
C MET A 228 3.46 10.89 20.51
N GLY A 229 2.50 11.57 19.87
CA GLY A 229 1.70 12.60 20.54
C GLY A 229 0.92 12.07 21.75
N VAL A 230 0.40 10.85 21.68
CA VAL A 230 -0.24 10.19 22.83
C VAL A 230 0.78 9.87 23.92
N LEU A 231 1.95 9.32 23.55
CA LEU A 231 3.01 8.95 24.49
C LEU A 231 3.62 10.17 25.21
N GLU A 232 3.69 11.30 24.53
CA GLU A 232 4.08 12.61 25.10
C GLU A 232 2.94 13.33 25.83
N HIS A 233 1.83 12.62 26.11
CA HIS A 233 0.70 13.11 26.89
C HIS A 233 -0.03 14.33 26.29
N LEU A 234 0.06 14.56 24.98
CA LEU A 234 -0.59 15.70 24.32
C LEU A 234 -2.12 15.54 24.23
N GLY A 235 -2.63 14.33 24.44
CA GLY A 235 -4.06 14.07 24.44
C GLY A 235 -4.40 12.60 24.26
N ILE A 236 -5.70 12.35 24.14
CA ILE A 236 -6.26 11.05 23.79
C ILE A 236 -6.36 10.89 22.27
N ALA A 237 -6.36 9.66 21.77
CA ALA A 237 -6.52 9.40 20.35
C ALA A 237 -7.38 8.19 20.06
N GLN A 238 -8.17 8.23 18.98
CA GLN A 238 -8.78 7.04 18.42
C GLN A 238 -7.89 6.52 17.29
N ALA A 239 -7.50 5.24 17.37
CA ALA A 239 -6.54 4.64 16.45
C ALA A 239 -6.78 3.14 16.30
N PRO A 240 -6.22 2.50 15.25
CA PRO A 240 -6.20 1.05 15.16
C PRO A 240 -5.39 0.42 16.31
N ALA A 241 -5.90 -0.65 16.91
CA ALA A 241 -5.29 -1.30 18.05
C ALA A 241 -3.85 -1.79 17.80
N TRP A 242 -3.53 -2.16 16.58
CA TRP A 242 -2.20 -2.60 16.20
C TRP A 242 -1.13 -1.50 16.34
N LEU A 243 -1.53 -0.23 16.29
CA LEU A 243 -0.60 0.91 16.42
C LEU A 243 -0.01 0.99 17.82
N PHE A 244 -0.78 0.63 18.83
CA PHE A 244 -0.40 0.69 20.24
C PHE A 244 -0.22 -0.71 20.88
N ALA A 245 0.03 -1.74 20.06
CA ALA A 245 0.08 -3.11 20.56
C ALA A 245 1.18 -3.37 21.60
N ALA A 246 2.32 -2.70 21.49
CA ALA A 246 3.40 -2.78 22.48
C ALA A 246 3.03 -2.07 23.78
N GLU A 247 2.59 -0.83 23.69
CA GLU A 247 2.26 0.04 24.82
C GLU A 247 1.08 -0.49 25.63
N LEU A 248 0.08 -1.09 24.96
CA LEU A 248 -1.05 -1.75 25.62
C LEU A 248 -0.60 -2.96 26.43
N ARG A 249 0.38 -3.72 25.92
CA ARG A 249 0.95 -4.88 26.62
C ARG A 249 1.79 -4.47 27.82
N GLU A 250 2.51 -3.36 27.70
CA GLU A 250 3.36 -2.79 28.73
C GLU A 250 2.59 -1.95 29.74
N GLY A 251 1.33 -1.60 29.46
CA GLY A 251 0.49 -0.74 30.30
C GLY A 251 0.86 0.74 30.25
N THR A 252 1.75 1.16 29.34
CA THR A 252 2.11 2.58 29.15
C THR A 252 1.00 3.38 28.45
N VAL A 253 0.09 2.69 27.78
CA VAL A 253 -1.16 3.20 27.21
C VAL A 253 -2.30 2.31 27.65
N VAL A 254 -3.46 2.89 27.91
CA VAL A 254 -4.68 2.18 28.30
C VAL A 254 -5.82 2.46 27.31
N ARG A 255 -6.73 1.49 27.20
CA ARG A 255 -7.94 1.60 26.38
C ARG A 255 -9.05 2.28 27.15
N LEU A 256 -9.77 3.15 26.48
CA LEU A 256 -10.90 3.88 27.01
C LEU A 256 -12.16 3.54 26.23
N LEU A 257 -13.32 3.65 26.84
CA LEU A 257 -14.62 3.43 26.20
C LEU A 257 -14.70 2.08 25.46
N THR A 258 -14.15 1.03 26.06
CA THR A 258 -14.08 -0.31 25.46
C THR A 258 -15.44 -0.90 24.99
N PRO A 259 -16.60 -0.59 25.65
CA PRO A 259 -17.90 -1.03 25.14
C PRO A 259 -18.29 -0.44 23.79
N PHE A 260 -17.65 0.68 23.39
CA PHE A 260 -17.97 1.41 22.15
C PHE A 260 -16.95 1.18 21.04
N GLU A 261 -15.98 0.30 21.24
CA GLU A 261 -15.01 -0.06 20.21
C GLU A 261 -15.66 -0.76 19.02
N ARG A 262 -15.05 -0.58 17.85
CA ARG A 262 -15.55 -1.19 16.63
C ARG A 262 -14.45 -1.93 15.87
N THR A 263 -14.85 -3.00 15.21
CA THR A 263 -13.99 -3.71 14.27
C THR A 263 -14.02 -3.00 12.91
N VAL A 264 -12.85 -2.83 12.32
CA VAL A 264 -12.70 -2.31 10.94
C VAL A 264 -11.92 -3.30 10.08
N PRO A 265 -12.31 -3.49 8.81
CA PRO A 265 -11.61 -4.39 7.91
C PRO A 265 -10.25 -3.81 7.50
N ILE A 266 -9.30 -4.70 7.22
CA ILE A 266 -8.10 -4.38 6.47
C ILE A 266 -8.24 -5.08 5.12
N ILE A 267 -8.19 -4.29 4.06
CA ILE A 267 -8.56 -4.70 2.73
C ILE A 267 -7.43 -4.49 1.74
N ALA A 268 -7.33 -5.41 0.81
CA ALA A 268 -6.53 -5.29 -0.40
C ALA A 268 -7.43 -4.77 -1.52
N VAL A 269 -7.06 -3.66 -2.11
CA VAL A 269 -7.87 -2.93 -3.08
C VAL A 269 -7.16 -2.92 -4.44
N ARG A 270 -7.91 -3.15 -5.51
CA ARG A 270 -7.42 -3.08 -6.89
C ARG A 270 -8.42 -2.41 -7.80
N PRO A 271 -8.01 -1.86 -8.96
CA PRO A 271 -8.94 -1.36 -9.96
C PRO A 271 -9.85 -2.46 -10.49
N ALA A 272 -11.16 -2.20 -10.60
CA ALA A 272 -12.13 -3.14 -11.16
C ALA A 272 -11.89 -3.39 -12.66
N SER A 273 -11.37 -2.40 -13.38
CA SER A 273 -11.04 -2.46 -14.79
C SER A 273 -9.92 -3.45 -15.14
N ARG A 274 -9.09 -3.82 -14.15
CA ARG A 274 -8.01 -4.81 -14.34
C ARG A 274 -8.42 -6.18 -13.85
N ARG A 275 -8.17 -7.21 -14.65
CA ARG A 275 -8.27 -8.60 -14.19
C ARG A 275 -7.21 -8.84 -13.10
N MET A 276 -7.54 -9.71 -12.15
CA MET A 276 -6.60 -10.11 -11.11
C MET A 276 -5.47 -10.94 -11.74
N SER A 277 -4.26 -10.40 -11.78
CA SER A 277 -3.09 -11.13 -12.23
C SER A 277 -2.68 -12.21 -11.21
N THR A 278 -1.94 -13.21 -11.67
CA THR A 278 -1.42 -14.27 -10.78
C THR A 278 -0.57 -13.70 -9.65
N LYS A 279 0.30 -12.72 -9.93
CA LYS A 279 1.15 -12.07 -8.92
C LYS A 279 0.33 -11.38 -7.82
N VAL A 280 -0.74 -10.65 -8.19
CA VAL A 280 -1.63 -9.98 -7.23
C VAL A 280 -2.36 -11.02 -6.38
N ARG A 281 -2.89 -12.08 -6.99
CA ARG A 281 -3.61 -13.13 -6.31
C ARG A 281 -2.76 -13.82 -5.26
N ILE A 282 -1.54 -14.27 -5.62
CA ILE A 282 -0.65 -14.96 -4.67
C ILE A 282 -0.18 -14.05 -3.53
N PHE A 283 0.02 -12.76 -3.81
CA PHE A 283 0.40 -11.81 -2.78
C PHE A 283 -0.73 -11.59 -1.77
N ILE A 284 -1.98 -11.43 -2.24
CA ILE A 284 -3.15 -11.33 -1.35
C ILE A 284 -3.32 -12.63 -0.53
N GLU A 285 -3.21 -13.80 -1.16
CA GLU A 285 -3.29 -15.10 -0.46
C GLU A 285 -2.19 -15.26 0.60
N HIS A 286 -0.98 -14.75 0.31
CA HIS A 286 0.11 -14.71 1.28
C HIS A 286 -0.23 -13.80 2.47
N LEU A 287 -0.76 -12.61 2.22
CA LEU A 287 -1.21 -11.72 3.29
C LEU A 287 -2.31 -12.38 4.13
N GLU A 288 -3.33 -12.96 3.51
CA GLU A 288 -4.40 -13.68 4.22
C GLU A 288 -3.84 -14.75 5.16
N LYS A 289 -2.98 -15.62 4.65
CA LYS A 289 -2.36 -16.71 5.43
C LYS A 289 -1.53 -16.18 6.61
N THR A 290 -0.72 -15.16 6.36
CA THR A 290 0.19 -14.65 7.40
C THR A 290 -0.51 -13.80 8.44
N PHE A 291 -1.52 -13.02 8.06
CA PHE A 291 -2.30 -12.22 8.99
C PHE A 291 -3.31 -13.06 9.79
N ALA A 292 -3.81 -14.16 9.24
CA ALA A 292 -4.66 -15.11 9.96
C ALA A 292 -3.98 -15.69 11.22
N LEU A 293 -2.65 -15.77 11.22
CA LEU A 293 -1.86 -16.26 12.35
C LEU A 293 -1.62 -15.20 13.44
N CYS A 294 -1.98 -13.94 13.20
CA CYS A 294 -1.75 -12.83 14.11
C CYS A 294 -3.04 -12.49 14.87
N SER A 295 -3.11 -12.77 16.16
CA SER A 295 -4.31 -12.54 16.99
C SER A 295 -4.80 -11.09 16.99
N GLN A 296 -3.90 -10.11 16.89
CA GLN A 296 -4.25 -8.68 16.82
C GLN A 296 -5.03 -8.28 15.56
N PHE A 297 -5.01 -9.13 14.52
CA PHE A 297 -5.73 -8.94 13.26
C PHE A 297 -6.92 -9.89 13.09
N ASN A 298 -7.27 -10.61 14.14
CA ASN A 298 -8.42 -11.50 14.21
C ASN A 298 -9.15 -11.28 15.53
N PRO A 299 -9.61 -10.04 15.83
CA PRO A 299 -10.38 -9.81 17.04
C PRO A 299 -11.66 -10.65 17.00
N PRO A 300 -12.13 -11.17 18.14
CA PRO A 300 -13.38 -11.91 18.21
C PRO A 300 -14.52 -11.04 17.66
N SER A 301 -15.37 -11.65 16.85
CA SER A 301 -16.61 -11.01 16.38
C SER A 301 -17.48 -10.71 17.60
N ARG A 302 -17.84 -9.45 17.84
CA ARG A 302 -18.80 -9.03 18.85
C ARG A 302 -20.20 -8.99 18.27
#